data_7fd4c3c0070d9baa35fcb321b481fd9b
#
_entry.id   7fd4c3c0070d9baa35fcb321b481fd9b
#
_cell.length_a   1.000
_cell.length_b   1.000
_cell.length_c   1.000
_cell.angle_alpha   90.00
_cell.angle_beta   90.00
_cell.angle_gamma   90.00
#
_symmetry.space_group_name_H-M   'P 1'
#
loop_
_entity.id
_entity.type
_entity.pdbx_description
1 polymer ?
#
loop_
_entity_poly.entity_id
_entity_poly.type
_entity_poly.pdbx_seq_one_letter_code
_entity_poly.pdbx_strand_id
1 'polypeptide(L)'
;MRSQPSPGWRDGIDAAPWAPSATRDALRLRAWLNRLVREFFHARQVLEVETPILSAAGNTEPNIDGFQTRFSGHVDAGTPLRWLRTSPEYPLKRLLAAGVGDCYELGRVFRNGEAGGRHNPEFTMLEWYRVGWDHLRLADEAVELVQQALSLVGRNAEVVSTTYRELFVQDAGVDPFTASDEKLQAPLREFGIEGEGLSRDDWLDLLMTHRIQPDFPADRITVVHDWPASQCALAKIRQPVAGSGEPAVAERFELYLGRFELANGYHELTDAAEQRARFLSDNRVRAGRGAVQPPLDEHLLAALAAGLPDCAGVALGIERLLMAMLGTERIAEVLAFDFARA
;
A
#
# COMPACT_ATOMS: atom_id res chain seq x y z
N MET A 1 19.89 26.68 21.70
CA MET A 1 19.53 27.93 20.99
C MET A 1 18.03 27.87 20.70
N ARG A 2 17.22 28.68 21.40
CA ARG A 2 15.79 28.79 21.07
C ARG A 2 15.67 29.58 19.78
N SER A 3 15.25 28.95 18.70
CA SER A 3 14.94 29.61 17.43
C SER A 3 13.75 30.56 17.66
N GLN A 4 13.94 31.84 17.39
CA GLN A 4 12.85 32.80 17.35
C GLN A 4 11.78 32.35 16.35
N PRO A 5 10.49 32.50 16.67
CA PRO A 5 9.43 32.17 15.70
C PRO A 5 9.56 33.10 14.49
N SER A 6 9.61 32.52 13.30
CA SER A 6 9.55 33.26 12.05
C SER A 6 8.25 34.07 12.01
N PRO A 7 8.27 35.36 11.67
CA PRO A 7 7.05 36.16 11.59
C PRO A 7 6.17 35.64 10.46
N GLY A 8 4.94 35.27 10.76
CA GLY A 8 3.89 35.14 9.79
C GLY A 8 3.10 33.84 9.70
N TRP A 9 3.47 32.76 10.43
CA TRP A 9 2.55 31.63 10.51
C TRP A 9 1.45 31.94 11.51
N ARG A 10 0.21 31.95 11.05
CA ARG A 10 -0.96 32.16 11.90
C ARG A 10 -1.54 30.80 12.24
N ASP A 11 -1.28 30.29 13.44
CA ASP A 11 -2.02 29.17 13.98
C ASP A 11 -3.49 29.61 14.15
N GLY A 12 -4.43 28.82 13.63
CA GLY A 12 -5.85 29.07 13.80
C GLY A 12 -6.49 30.03 12.78
N ILE A 13 -6.00 30.07 11.53
CA ILE A 13 -6.82 30.59 10.42
C ILE A 13 -7.88 29.53 10.10
N ASP A 14 -8.83 29.36 10.99
CA ASP A 14 -10.01 28.57 10.71
C ASP A 14 -10.73 29.17 9.49
N ALA A 15 -10.93 28.33 8.50
CA ALA A 15 -11.93 28.48 7.46
C ALA A 15 -11.66 29.41 6.27
N ALA A 16 -10.51 30.02 6.08
CA ALA A 16 -10.24 30.66 4.79
C ALA A 16 -9.93 29.58 3.73
N PRO A 17 -10.61 29.54 2.58
CA PRO A 17 -10.42 28.49 1.57
C PRO A 17 -8.98 28.31 1.08
N TRP A 18 -8.18 29.39 1.09
CA TRP A 18 -6.77 29.39 0.69
C TRP A 18 -5.80 28.89 1.77
N ALA A 19 -6.27 28.74 3.03
CA ALA A 19 -5.40 28.38 4.14
C ALA A 19 -5.02 26.89 4.09
N PRO A 20 -3.78 26.53 4.52
CA PRO A 20 -3.37 25.14 4.57
C PRO A 20 -4.22 24.33 5.56
N SER A 21 -4.37 23.03 5.27
CA SER A 21 -5.09 22.08 6.12
C SER A 21 -4.23 21.65 7.30
N ALA A 22 -2.93 21.41 7.08
CA ALA A 22 -1.99 20.97 8.12
C ALA A 22 -1.39 22.14 8.91
N THR A 23 -0.97 21.86 10.15
CA THR A 23 -0.18 22.78 10.95
C THR A 23 1.24 22.92 10.41
N ARG A 24 1.95 24.00 10.79
CA ARG A 24 3.35 24.21 10.45
C ARG A 24 4.24 23.05 10.96
N ASP A 25 3.94 22.54 12.14
CA ASP A 25 4.75 21.47 12.73
C ASP A 25 4.53 20.13 12.02
N ALA A 26 3.31 19.84 11.57
CA ALA A 26 3.05 18.68 10.70
C ALA A 26 3.80 18.78 9.36
N LEU A 27 3.85 19.97 8.74
CA LEU A 27 4.62 20.20 7.52
C LEU A 27 6.13 20.04 7.73
N ARG A 28 6.64 20.52 8.88
CA ARG A 28 8.05 20.31 9.26
C ARG A 28 8.37 18.84 9.49
N LEU A 29 7.50 18.12 10.20
CA LEU A 29 7.66 16.69 10.44
C LEU A 29 7.70 15.92 9.12
N ARG A 30 6.82 16.24 8.15
CA ARG A 30 6.88 15.69 6.79
C ARG A 30 8.23 15.94 6.13
N ALA A 31 8.76 17.15 6.22
CA ALA A 31 10.06 17.48 5.63
C ALA A 31 11.20 16.65 6.27
N TRP A 32 11.16 16.47 7.60
CA TRP A 32 12.12 15.61 8.31
C TRP A 32 11.97 14.14 7.96
N LEU A 33 10.74 13.64 7.85
CA LEU A 33 10.48 12.26 7.42
C LEU A 33 11.00 12.01 6.00
N ASN A 34 10.75 12.91 5.04
CA ASN A 34 11.26 12.78 3.68
C ASN A 34 12.79 12.76 3.64
N ARG A 35 13.44 13.55 4.49
CA ARG A 35 14.89 13.55 4.64
C ARG A 35 15.39 12.24 5.23
N LEU A 36 14.76 11.76 6.31
CA LEU A 36 15.09 10.47 6.94
C LEU A 36 14.99 9.33 5.93
N VAL A 37 13.92 9.26 5.12
CA VAL A 37 13.75 8.26 4.08
C VAL A 37 14.95 8.25 3.11
N ARG A 38 15.36 9.43 2.62
CA ARG A 38 16.50 9.53 1.71
C ARG A 38 17.82 9.11 2.36
N GLU A 39 18.05 9.52 3.61
CA GLU A 39 19.24 9.13 4.38
C GLU A 39 19.25 7.61 4.66
N PHE A 40 18.09 7.03 4.96
CA PHE A 40 17.91 5.59 5.21
C PHE A 40 18.32 4.76 3.99
N PHE A 41 17.81 5.09 2.80
CA PHE A 41 18.11 4.37 1.57
C PHE A 41 19.50 4.68 1.01
N HIS A 42 19.97 5.92 1.14
CA HIS A 42 21.34 6.28 0.77
C HIS A 42 22.38 5.45 1.53
N ALA A 43 22.21 5.30 2.85
CA ALA A 43 23.11 4.49 3.69
C ALA A 43 23.10 2.99 3.30
N ARG A 44 22.05 2.52 2.63
CA ARG A 44 21.87 1.13 2.16
C ARG A 44 22.18 0.95 0.67
N GLN A 45 22.66 2.00 0.01
CA GLN A 45 22.98 2.00 -1.42
C GLN A 45 21.77 1.62 -2.31
N VAL A 46 20.56 1.97 -1.90
CA VAL A 46 19.35 1.83 -2.69
C VAL A 46 19.15 3.08 -3.54
N LEU A 47 18.99 2.93 -4.84
CA LEU A 47 18.91 4.04 -5.78
C LEU A 47 17.56 4.75 -5.73
N GLU A 48 17.52 6.07 -5.50
CA GLU A 48 16.32 6.87 -5.73
C GLU A 48 16.06 7.02 -7.23
N VAL A 49 14.86 6.70 -7.67
CA VAL A 49 14.44 6.84 -9.08
C VAL A 49 13.13 7.60 -9.16
N GLU A 50 12.85 8.16 -10.32
CA GLU A 50 11.57 8.78 -10.66
C GLU A 50 10.99 8.08 -11.88
N THR A 51 9.72 7.69 -11.81
CA THR A 51 9.02 7.03 -12.90
C THR A 51 7.80 7.85 -13.36
N PRO A 52 7.30 7.63 -14.59
CA PRO A 52 6.19 8.42 -15.11
C PRO A 52 4.91 8.29 -14.26
N ILE A 53 4.30 9.44 -13.96
CA ILE A 53 2.97 9.50 -13.33
C ILE A 53 1.86 9.12 -14.33
N LEU A 54 2.05 9.48 -15.62
CA LEU A 54 1.10 9.19 -16.68
C LEU A 54 1.49 7.91 -17.42
N SER A 55 0.59 6.93 -17.43
CA SER A 55 0.77 5.64 -18.11
C SER A 55 -0.24 5.45 -19.25
N ALA A 56 0.12 4.62 -20.23
CA ALA A 56 -0.81 4.14 -21.25
C ALA A 56 -1.72 3.01 -20.73
N ALA A 57 -1.31 2.34 -19.65
CA ALA A 57 -2.05 1.30 -18.98
C ALA A 57 -2.44 1.75 -17.56
N GLY A 58 -3.51 1.18 -17.01
CA GLY A 58 -3.95 1.40 -15.64
C GLY A 58 -3.76 0.15 -14.78
N ASN A 59 -3.97 0.27 -13.48
CA ASN A 59 -4.01 -0.84 -12.56
C ASN A 59 -5.29 -1.65 -12.77
N THR A 60 -5.18 -2.98 -12.83
CA THR A 60 -6.32 -3.89 -13.00
C THR A 60 -6.99 -4.30 -11.69
N GLU A 61 -6.33 -4.07 -10.54
CA GLU A 61 -6.88 -4.40 -9.21
C GLU A 61 -8.33 -3.93 -9.04
N PRO A 62 -9.29 -4.85 -8.78
CA PRO A 62 -10.72 -4.52 -8.80
C PRO A 62 -11.17 -3.49 -7.78
N ASN A 63 -10.42 -3.30 -6.70
CA ASN A 63 -10.76 -2.40 -5.59
C ASN A 63 -10.02 -1.06 -5.66
N ILE A 64 -9.15 -0.85 -6.66
CA ILE A 64 -8.38 0.40 -6.84
C ILE A 64 -8.72 1.04 -8.17
N ASP A 65 -9.38 2.19 -8.14
CA ASP A 65 -9.69 2.95 -9.35
C ASP A 65 -8.64 4.01 -9.67
N GLY A 66 -8.15 4.02 -10.91
CA GLY A 66 -7.23 5.03 -11.42
C GLY A 66 -7.97 6.21 -12.04
N PHE A 67 -7.40 7.41 -11.92
CA PHE A 67 -7.85 8.57 -12.71
C PHE A 67 -7.45 8.42 -14.18
N GLN A 68 -8.35 8.85 -15.07
CA GLN A 68 -8.10 8.94 -16.50
C GLN A 68 -7.94 10.39 -16.93
N THR A 69 -7.05 10.62 -17.90
CA THR A 69 -6.89 11.92 -18.54
C THR A 69 -6.63 11.75 -20.04
N ARG A 70 -6.83 12.80 -20.82
CA ARG A 70 -6.60 12.79 -22.27
C ARG A 70 -5.45 13.70 -22.63
N PHE A 71 -4.48 13.14 -23.34
CA PHE A 71 -3.42 13.88 -24.00
C PHE A 71 -3.92 14.40 -25.35
N SER A 72 -3.73 15.69 -25.60
CA SER A 72 -4.19 16.38 -26.82
C SER A 72 -3.05 16.76 -27.79
N GLY A 73 -1.85 16.19 -27.57
CA GLY A 73 -0.69 16.43 -28.43
C GLY A 73 -0.67 15.61 -29.71
N HIS A 74 0.51 15.51 -30.32
CA HIS A 74 0.70 14.84 -31.63
C HIS A 74 0.37 13.33 -31.50
N VAL A 75 -0.20 12.77 -32.58
CA VAL A 75 -0.65 11.35 -32.63
C VAL A 75 0.49 10.33 -32.42
N ASP A 76 1.71 10.68 -32.80
CA ASP A 76 2.89 9.83 -32.67
C ASP A 76 3.33 9.63 -31.18
N ALA A 77 2.76 10.41 -30.25
CA ALA A 77 2.97 10.21 -28.82
C ALA A 77 2.23 8.98 -28.25
N GLY A 78 1.53 8.22 -29.09
CA GLY A 78 0.78 7.02 -28.76
C GLY A 78 -0.67 7.31 -28.36
N THR A 79 -1.27 6.39 -27.56
CA THR A 79 -2.69 6.52 -27.19
C THR A 79 -2.97 7.85 -26.47
N PRO A 80 -4.04 8.57 -26.82
CA PRO A 80 -4.41 9.82 -26.15
C PRO A 80 -4.97 9.57 -24.72
N LEU A 81 -5.52 8.40 -24.44
CA LEU A 81 -5.98 8.05 -23.09
C LEU A 81 -4.77 7.71 -22.23
N ARG A 82 -4.68 8.36 -21.07
CA ARG A 82 -3.64 8.14 -20.06
C ARG A 82 -4.29 7.90 -18.70
N TRP A 83 -3.58 7.16 -17.88
CA TRP A 83 -3.95 6.85 -16.53
C TRP A 83 -2.94 7.48 -15.56
N LEU A 84 -3.44 8.13 -14.51
CA LEU A 84 -2.58 8.49 -13.38
C LEU A 84 -2.28 7.22 -12.60
N ARG A 85 -1.03 7.01 -12.23
CA ARG A 85 -0.59 5.81 -11.52
C ARG A 85 -1.20 5.71 -10.13
N THR A 86 -1.60 4.52 -9.73
CA THR A 86 -2.06 4.19 -8.37
C THR A 86 -0.92 3.72 -7.47
N SER A 87 0.21 3.35 -8.07
CA SER A 87 1.50 2.94 -7.51
C SER A 87 2.57 3.07 -8.61
N PRO A 88 3.85 3.25 -8.30
CA PRO A 88 4.96 3.16 -9.24
C PRO A 88 5.42 1.71 -9.52
N GLU A 89 4.73 0.67 -9.05
CA GLU A 89 5.12 -0.74 -9.13
C GLU A 89 5.53 -1.18 -10.54
N TYR A 90 4.66 -0.93 -11.53
CA TYR A 90 4.89 -1.43 -12.89
C TYR A 90 6.18 -0.90 -13.52
N PRO A 91 6.45 0.41 -13.50
CA PRO A 91 7.70 0.93 -14.03
C PRO A 91 8.92 0.57 -13.14
N LEU A 92 8.78 0.44 -11.81
CA LEU A 92 9.88 -0.01 -10.96
C LEU A 92 10.30 -1.45 -11.28
N LYS A 93 9.36 -2.38 -11.45
CA LYS A 93 9.64 -3.75 -11.91
C LYS A 93 10.31 -3.78 -13.26
N ARG A 94 9.98 -2.86 -14.18
CA ARG A 94 10.67 -2.75 -15.47
C ARG A 94 12.11 -2.27 -15.31
N LEU A 95 12.40 -1.40 -14.37
CA LEU A 95 13.78 -0.98 -14.04
C LEU A 95 14.58 -2.15 -13.44
N LEU A 96 13.97 -2.95 -12.56
CA LEU A 96 14.60 -4.17 -12.02
C LEU A 96 14.93 -5.18 -13.12
N ALA A 97 13.99 -5.44 -14.03
CA ALA A 97 14.23 -6.32 -15.18
C ALA A 97 15.31 -5.78 -16.12
N ALA A 98 15.50 -4.44 -16.18
CA ALA A 98 16.60 -3.82 -16.92
C ALA A 98 17.95 -3.83 -16.18
N GLY A 99 18.01 -4.39 -14.96
CA GLY A 99 19.26 -4.54 -14.19
C GLY A 99 19.66 -3.33 -13.36
N VAL A 100 18.73 -2.42 -13.02
CA VAL A 100 19.01 -1.25 -12.18
C VAL A 100 19.44 -1.64 -10.77
N GLY A 101 18.99 -2.81 -10.27
CA GLY A 101 19.25 -3.25 -8.90
C GLY A 101 18.27 -2.64 -7.90
N ASP A 102 18.66 -2.62 -6.62
CA ASP A 102 17.84 -2.10 -5.53
C ASP A 102 17.47 -0.63 -5.77
N CYS A 103 16.19 -0.32 -5.79
CA CYS A 103 15.72 1.03 -6.06
C CYS A 103 14.45 1.39 -5.26
N TYR A 104 14.21 2.70 -5.11
CA TYR A 104 13.01 3.22 -4.49
C TYR A 104 12.51 4.47 -5.18
N GLU A 105 11.24 4.75 -5.03
CA GLU A 105 10.61 6.01 -5.41
C GLU A 105 9.80 6.58 -4.24
N LEU A 106 9.97 7.87 -3.98
CA LEU A 106 9.15 8.65 -3.06
C LEU A 106 8.35 9.64 -3.90
N GLY A 107 7.12 9.29 -4.27
CA GLY A 107 6.38 10.02 -5.28
C GLY A 107 4.87 10.11 -5.05
N ARG A 108 4.19 10.89 -5.87
CA ARG A 108 2.73 11.02 -5.85
C ARG A 108 2.07 9.87 -6.57
N VAL A 109 0.97 9.40 -5.97
CA VAL A 109 0.06 8.40 -6.52
C VAL A 109 -1.38 8.87 -6.39
N PHE A 110 -2.28 8.28 -7.18
CA PHE A 110 -3.63 8.79 -7.38
C PHE A 110 -4.63 7.63 -7.38
N ARG A 111 -5.62 7.68 -6.47
CA ARG A 111 -6.69 6.69 -6.41
C ARG A 111 -8.03 7.38 -6.44
N ASN A 112 -8.78 7.14 -7.49
CA ASN A 112 -10.08 7.75 -7.71
C ASN A 112 -11.11 7.18 -6.73
N GLY A 113 -11.97 8.05 -6.19
CA GLY A 113 -12.99 7.66 -5.22
C GLY A 113 -12.51 7.56 -3.78
N GLU A 114 -11.22 7.47 -3.53
CA GLU A 114 -10.67 7.42 -2.17
C GLU A 114 -10.58 8.81 -1.52
N ALA A 115 -11.72 9.34 -1.07
CA ALA A 115 -11.81 10.61 -0.34
C ALA A 115 -12.54 10.42 0.99
N GLY A 116 -11.92 10.83 2.11
CA GLY A 116 -12.51 10.66 3.42
C GLY A 116 -11.58 11.06 4.56
N GLY A 117 -11.94 10.72 5.78
CA GLY A 117 -11.14 11.09 6.96
C GLY A 117 -9.69 10.61 6.89
N ARG A 118 -9.45 9.40 6.38
CA ARG A 118 -8.13 8.76 6.32
C ARG A 118 -7.58 8.61 4.90
N HIS A 119 -8.30 9.05 3.88
CA HIS A 119 -7.95 8.90 2.47
C HIS A 119 -8.00 10.24 1.76
N ASN A 120 -7.09 10.44 0.82
CA ASN A 120 -7.07 11.56 -0.11
C ASN A 120 -6.76 11.02 -1.51
N PRO A 121 -7.47 11.45 -2.55
CA PRO A 121 -7.30 10.90 -3.90
C PRO A 121 -5.88 11.05 -4.45
N GLU A 122 -5.12 12.01 -3.98
CA GLU A 122 -3.70 12.20 -4.22
C GLU A 122 -2.94 12.10 -2.91
N PHE A 123 -1.94 11.20 -2.84
CA PHE A 123 -1.10 11.01 -1.66
C PHE A 123 0.34 10.64 -2.04
N THR A 124 1.23 10.59 -1.05
CA THR A 124 2.63 10.24 -1.26
C THR A 124 2.86 8.79 -0.89
N MET A 125 3.40 8.04 -1.84
CA MET A 125 3.83 6.66 -1.64
C MET A 125 5.35 6.60 -1.65
N LEU A 126 5.90 5.88 -0.69
CA LEU A 126 7.26 5.39 -0.71
C LEU A 126 7.18 3.93 -1.13
N GLU A 127 7.81 3.59 -2.26
CA GLU A 127 7.83 2.21 -2.74
C GLU A 127 9.25 1.81 -3.10
N TRP A 128 9.69 0.63 -2.63
CA TRP A 128 11.04 0.17 -2.86
C TRP A 128 11.12 -1.34 -3.06
N TYR A 129 12.21 -1.76 -3.70
CA TYR A 129 12.48 -3.12 -4.10
C TYR A 129 13.89 -3.55 -3.71
N ARG A 130 14.02 -4.81 -3.27
CA ARG A 130 15.28 -5.44 -2.88
C ARG A 130 15.48 -6.73 -3.65
N VAL A 131 16.53 -6.78 -4.48
CA VAL A 131 16.88 -7.94 -5.28
C VAL A 131 17.47 -9.05 -4.41
N GLY A 132 17.02 -10.28 -4.61
CA GLY A 132 17.45 -11.44 -3.85
C GLY A 132 16.92 -11.52 -2.42
N TRP A 133 15.90 -10.71 -2.08
CA TRP A 133 15.23 -10.77 -0.78
C TRP A 133 13.85 -11.40 -0.90
N ASP A 134 13.41 -12.02 0.20
CA ASP A 134 12.02 -12.41 0.39
C ASP A 134 11.22 -11.30 1.11
N HIS A 135 9.92 -11.54 1.25
CA HIS A 135 9.00 -10.61 1.88
C HIS A 135 9.24 -10.43 3.38
N LEU A 136 9.75 -11.44 4.10
CA LEU A 136 9.98 -11.35 5.55
C LEU A 136 11.19 -10.47 5.84
N ARG A 137 12.28 -10.65 5.09
CA ARG A 137 13.45 -9.77 5.21
C ARG A 137 13.13 -8.33 4.85
N LEU A 138 12.26 -8.11 3.85
CA LEU A 138 11.81 -6.78 3.48
C LEU A 138 10.90 -6.17 4.55
N ALA A 139 10.05 -7.00 5.20
CA ALA A 139 9.24 -6.56 6.33
C ALA A 139 10.09 -6.04 7.50
N ASP A 140 11.21 -6.72 7.81
CA ASP A 140 12.15 -6.28 8.84
C ASP A 140 12.75 -4.89 8.50
N GLU A 141 13.13 -4.65 7.24
CA GLU A 141 13.61 -3.34 6.79
C GLU A 141 12.52 -2.26 6.88
N ALA A 142 11.27 -2.60 6.56
CA ALA A 142 10.14 -1.68 6.70
C ALA A 142 9.86 -1.33 8.17
N VAL A 143 9.94 -2.30 9.06
CA VAL A 143 9.86 -2.10 10.51
C VAL A 143 10.95 -1.15 10.99
N GLU A 144 12.20 -1.36 10.56
CA GLU A 144 13.32 -0.50 10.94
C GLU A 144 13.09 0.95 10.51
N LEU A 145 12.62 1.18 9.27
CA LEU A 145 12.29 2.51 8.78
C LEU A 145 11.20 3.17 9.62
N VAL A 146 10.13 2.45 9.95
CA VAL A 146 9.02 2.96 10.78
C VAL A 146 9.49 3.29 12.20
N GLN A 147 10.33 2.48 12.80
CA GLN A 147 10.92 2.76 14.12
C GLN A 147 11.80 4.02 14.11
N GLN A 148 12.61 4.21 13.06
CA GLN A 148 13.40 5.42 12.89
C GLN A 148 12.49 6.66 12.70
N ALA A 149 11.40 6.52 11.94
CA ALA A 149 10.41 7.59 11.79
C ALA A 149 9.75 7.95 13.13
N LEU A 150 9.36 6.97 13.94
CA LEU A 150 8.80 7.19 15.28
C LEU A 150 9.75 7.93 16.21
N SER A 151 11.06 7.69 16.07
CA SER A 151 12.09 8.39 16.85
C SER A 151 12.10 9.91 16.60
N LEU A 152 11.67 10.38 15.43
CA LEU A 152 11.52 11.82 15.13
C LEU A 152 10.53 12.53 16.06
N VAL A 153 9.57 11.80 16.61
CA VAL A 153 8.56 12.30 17.54
C VAL A 153 8.75 11.75 18.97
N GLY A 154 9.91 11.15 19.26
CA GLY A 154 10.24 10.63 20.58
C GLY A 154 9.42 9.41 21.00
N ARG A 155 8.89 8.63 20.02
CA ARG A 155 8.12 7.40 20.26
C ARG A 155 8.91 6.17 19.87
N ASN A 156 8.59 5.06 20.51
CA ASN A 156 9.00 3.71 20.14
C ASN A 156 7.76 2.83 20.06
N ALA A 157 7.85 1.71 19.34
CA ALA A 157 6.78 0.73 19.25
C ALA A 157 7.32 -0.67 19.51
N GLU A 158 6.51 -1.49 20.17
CA GLU A 158 6.73 -2.94 20.25
C GLU A 158 6.55 -3.52 18.86
N VAL A 159 7.29 -4.56 18.51
CA VAL A 159 7.17 -5.25 17.22
C VAL A 159 6.65 -6.66 17.45
N VAL A 160 5.58 -7.00 16.76
CA VAL A 160 5.00 -8.35 16.74
C VAL A 160 4.85 -8.79 15.28
N SER A 161 5.36 -9.97 14.97
CA SER A 161 5.16 -10.63 13.67
C SER A 161 4.29 -11.85 13.88
N THR A 162 3.26 -12.01 13.04
CA THR A 162 2.30 -13.11 13.13
C THR A 162 1.83 -13.50 11.73
N THR A 163 1.47 -14.77 11.55
CA THR A 163 0.82 -15.20 10.32
C THR A 163 -0.64 -14.75 10.29
N TYR A 164 -1.19 -14.58 9.10
CA TYR A 164 -2.61 -14.27 8.91
C TYR A 164 -3.50 -15.30 9.62
N ARG A 165 -3.13 -16.58 9.58
CA ARG A 165 -3.87 -17.65 10.25
C ARG A 165 -3.87 -17.51 11.77
N GLU A 166 -2.69 -17.31 12.39
CA GLU A 166 -2.57 -17.15 13.83
C GLU A 166 -3.36 -15.96 14.33
N LEU A 167 -3.26 -14.82 13.61
CA LEU A 167 -4.00 -13.61 13.94
C LEU A 167 -5.52 -13.83 13.93
N PHE A 168 -6.06 -14.46 12.88
CA PHE A 168 -7.49 -14.72 12.77
C PHE A 168 -7.99 -15.71 13.81
N VAL A 169 -7.23 -16.76 14.10
CA VAL A 169 -7.57 -17.71 15.15
C VAL A 169 -7.58 -17.06 16.52
N GLN A 170 -6.59 -16.21 16.80
CA GLN A 170 -6.46 -15.54 18.10
C GLN A 170 -7.53 -14.45 18.29
N ASP A 171 -7.74 -13.56 17.29
CA ASP A 171 -8.48 -12.32 17.49
C ASP A 171 -9.93 -12.39 16.98
N ALA A 172 -10.20 -13.25 15.99
CA ALA A 172 -11.55 -13.49 15.46
C ALA A 172 -12.14 -14.87 15.83
N GLY A 173 -11.33 -15.78 16.41
CA GLY A 173 -11.77 -17.12 16.81
C GLY A 173 -12.08 -18.06 15.63
N VAL A 174 -11.62 -17.74 14.40
CA VAL A 174 -11.90 -18.48 13.19
C VAL A 174 -10.62 -18.80 12.41
N ASP A 175 -10.51 -19.99 11.84
CA ASP A 175 -9.43 -20.33 10.92
C ASP A 175 -9.78 -19.80 9.51
N PRO A 176 -9.03 -18.83 8.96
CA PRO A 176 -9.37 -18.18 7.69
C PRO A 176 -9.26 -19.10 6.49
N PHE A 177 -8.59 -20.25 6.59
CA PHE A 177 -8.43 -21.21 5.51
C PHE A 177 -9.49 -22.31 5.48
N THR A 178 -10.03 -22.69 6.65
CA THR A 178 -10.90 -23.88 6.78
C THR A 178 -12.29 -23.58 7.31
N ALA A 179 -12.54 -22.40 7.91
CA ALA A 179 -13.86 -22.04 8.40
C ALA A 179 -14.90 -21.97 7.28
N SER A 180 -16.15 -22.36 7.55
CA SER A 180 -17.26 -22.12 6.61
C SER A 180 -17.62 -20.64 6.57
N ASP A 181 -18.31 -20.21 5.51
CA ASP A 181 -18.72 -18.81 5.36
C ASP A 181 -19.62 -18.35 6.50
N GLU A 182 -20.51 -19.22 7.03
CA GLU A 182 -21.33 -18.88 8.20
C GLU A 182 -20.46 -18.58 9.45
N LYS A 183 -19.32 -19.28 9.61
CA LYS A 183 -18.37 -19.01 10.71
C LYS A 183 -17.61 -17.72 10.51
N LEU A 184 -17.30 -17.33 9.27
CA LEU A 184 -16.70 -16.04 8.96
C LEU A 184 -17.67 -14.88 9.19
N GLN A 185 -18.94 -15.07 8.88
CA GLN A 185 -19.98 -14.06 9.06
C GLN A 185 -20.38 -13.84 10.52
N ALA A 186 -20.33 -14.89 11.35
CA ALA A 186 -20.86 -14.85 12.71
C ALA A 186 -20.30 -13.70 13.57
N PRO A 187 -18.98 -13.41 13.59
CA PRO A 187 -18.45 -12.28 14.35
C PRO A 187 -18.82 -10.90 13.80
N LEU A 188 -19.24 -10.83 12.52
CA LEU A 188 -19.59 -9.56 11.86
C LEU A 188 -21.03 -9.11 12.15
N ARG A 189 -21.89 -10.01 12.67
CA ARG A 189 -23.29 -9.69 13.00
C ARG A 189 -23.39 -8.61 14.08
N GLU A 190 -22.46 -8.54 15.02
CA GLU A 190 -22.44 -7.51 16.06
C GLU A 190 -22.25 -6.09 15.49
N PHE A 191 -21.66 -5.98 14.29
CA PHE A 191 -21.47 -4.72 13.55
C PHE A 191 -22.64 -4.41 12.59
N GLY A 192 -23.68 -5.25 12.56
CA GLY A 192 -24.81 -5.11 11.64
C GLY A 192 -24.43 -5.40 10.18
N ILE A 193 -23.33 -6.11 9.96
CA ILE A 193 -22.85 -6.47 8.62
C ILE A 193 -23.52 -7.79 8.23
N GLU A 194 -24.52 -7.67 7.37
CA GLU A 194 -25.22 -8.79 6.72
C GLU A 194 -25.18 -8.54 5.22
N GLY A 195 -24.68 -9.47 4.43
CA GLY A 195 -24.56 -9.30 2.98
C GLY A 195 -24.86 -10.59 2.23
N GLU A 196 -25.70 -10.49 1.19
CA GLU A 196 -25.83 -11.53 0.18
C GLU A 196 -24.84 -11.26 -0.96
N GLY A 197 -24.22 -12.32 -1.49
CA GLY A 197 -23.35 -12.22 -2.68
C GLY A 197 -21.92 -11.78 -2.42
N LEU A 198 -21.49 -11.66 -1.15
CA LEU A 198 -20.09 -11.42 -0.81
C LEU A 198 -19.28 -12.71 -0.97
N SER A 199 -18.06 -12.58 -1.50
CA SER A 199 -17.11 -13.67 -1.60
C SER A 199 -16.49 -14.00 -0.23
N ARG A 200 -15.78 -15.14 -0.14
CA ARG A 200 -15.00 -15.49 1.03
C ARG A 200 -13.96 -14.43 1.38
N ASP A 201 -13.28 -13.88 0.38
CA ASP A 201 -12.27 -12.85 0.59
C ASP A 201 -12.88 -11.55 1.10
N ASP A 202 -14.09 -11.16 0.62
CA ASP A 202 -14.82 -10.01 1.17
C ASP A 202 -15.12 -10.21 2.67
N TRP A 203 -15.49 -11.41 3.11
CA TRP A 203 -15.72 -11.71 4.53
C TRP A 203 -14.43 -11.63 5.36
N LEU A 204 -13.32 -12.11 4.82
CA LEU A 204 -12.00 -12.00 5.47
C LEU A 204 -11.57 -10.55 5.62
N ASP A 205 -11.75 -9.73 4.59
CA ASP A 205 -11.44 -8.29 4.60
C ASP A 205 -12.31 -7.53 5.62
N LEU A 206 -13.59 -7.86 5.70
CA LEU A 206 -14.51 -7.29 6.68
C LEU A 206 -14.12 -7.69 8.12
N LEU A 207 -13.71 -8.94 8.36
CA LEU A 207 -13.22 -9.39 9.67
C LEU A 207 -11.94 -8.66 10.05
N MET A 208 -10.98 -8.54 9.13
CA MET A 208 -9.76 -7.77 9.36
C MET A 208 -10.10 -6.34 9.75
N THR A 209 -10.93 -5.66 8.96
CA THR A 209 -11.23 -4.22 9.11
C THR A 209 -12.07 -3.90 10.34
N HIS A 210 -13.06 -4.73 10.68
CA HIS A 210 -14.04 -4.42 11.72
C HIS A 210 -13.77 -5.11 13.05
N ARG A 211 -13.14 -6.29 13.02
CA ARG A 211 -12.96 -7.09 14.25
C ARG A 211 -11.53 -7.13 14.73
N ILE A 212 -10.53 -7.19 13.82
CA ILE A 212 -9.13 -7.43 14.20
C ILE A 212 -8.35 -6.12 14.28
N GLN A 213 -8.27 -5.38 13.19
CA GLN A 213 -7.45 -4.16 13.07
C GLN A 213 -7.80 -3.06 14.10
N PRO A 214 -9.07 -2.81 14.49
CA PRO A 214 -9.40 -1.80 15.49
C PRO A 214 -8.78 -2.05 16.87
N ASP A 215 -8.52 -3.31 17.21
CA ASP A 215 -7.98 -3.74 18.51
C ASP A 215 -6.44 -3.77 18.54
N PHE A 216 -5.75 -3.44 17.46
CA PHE A 216 -4.30 -3.35 17.45
C PHE A 216 -3.81 -2.24 18.40
N PRO A 217 -2.90 -2.55 19.36
CA PRO A 217 -2.38 -1.57 20.30
C PRO A 217 -1.69 -0.39 19.62
N ALA A 218 -1.99 0.83 20.04
CA ALA A 218 -1.56 2.07 19.38
C ALA A 218 -0.03 2.22 19.26
N ASP A 219 0.73 1.64 20.22
CA ASP A 219 2.20 1.69 20.24
C ASP A 219 2.82 0.34 19.84
N ARG A 220 2.16 -0.40 18.94
CA ARG A 220 2.65 -1.66 18.40
C ARG A 220 2.73 -1.60 16.88
N ILE A 221 3.86 -2.06 16.36
CA ILE A 221 4.03 -2.44 14.96
C ILE A 221 3.64 -3.91 14.84
N THR A 222 2.60 -4.21 14.08
CA THR A 222 2.16 -5.57 13.79
C THR A 222 2.47 -5.89 12.34
N VAL A 223 3.27 -6.93 12.10
CA VAL A 223 3.53 -7.48 10.77
C VAL A 223 2.68 -8.72 10.60
N VAL A 224 1.76 -8.69 9.64
CA VAL A 224 0.89 -9.82 9.30
C VAL A 224 1.34 -10.41 7.98
N HIS A 225 1.77 -11.67 7.96
CA HIS A 225 2.31 -12.31 6.77
C HIS A 225 1.64 -13.66 6.46
N ASP A 226 1.99 -14.27 5.34
CA ASP A 226 1.43 -15.54 4.88
C ASP A 226 -0.11 -15.46 4.69
N TRP A 227 -0.52 -14.59 3.79
CA TRP A 227 -1.92 -14.34 3.46
C TRP A 227 -2.55 -15.50 2.67
N PRO A 228 -3.89 -15.63 2.63
CA PRO A 228 -4.54 -16.59 1.75
C PRO A 228 -4.10 -16.43 0.29
N ALA A 229 -3.90 -17.55 -0.41
CA ALA A 229 -3.49 -17.55 -1.82
C ALA A 229 -4.51 -16.83 -2.74
N SER A 230 -5.79 -16.76 -2.35
CA SER A 230 -6.83 -15.98 -3.05
C SER A 230 -6.59 -14.47 -2.96
N GLN A 231 -5.90 -13.98 -1.92
CA GLN A 231 -5.55 -12.57 -1.68
C GLN A 231 -4.09 -12.27 -2.04
N CYS A 232 -3.53 -13.01 -3.01
CA CYS A 232 -2.11 -12.93 -3.37
C CYS A 232 -1.71 -11.62 -4.07
N ALA A 233 -2.65 -10.86 -4.61
CA ALA A 233 -2.34 -9.68 -5.44
C ALA A 233 -1.23 -9.98 -6.46
N LEU A 234 -0.06 -9.36 -6.34
CA LEU A 234 1.11 -9.56 -7.21
C LEU A 234 2.23 -10.37 -6.54
N ALA A 235 1.95 -11.02 -5.40
CA ALA A 235 2.90 -11.88 -4.69
C ALA A 235 3.02 -13.26 -5.31
N LYS A 236 4.16 -13.91 -5.08
CA LYS A 236 4.32 -15.36 -5.26
C LYS A 236 3.38 -16.12 -4.34
N ILE A 237 2.94 -17.29 -4.79
CA ILE A 237 2.19 -18.24 -3.97
C ILE A 237 3.13 -19.38 -3.59
N ARG A 238 3.36 -19.54 -2.27
CA ARG A 238 4.10 -20.69 -1.71
C ARG A 238 3.15 -21.87 -1.55
N GLN A 239 3.46 -22.94 -2.27
CA GLN A 239 2.72 -24.19 -2.14
C GLN A 239 3.13 -24.93 -0.86
N PRO A 240 2.18 -25.60 -0.18
CA PRO A 240 2.52 -26.39 1.00
C PRO A 240 3.41 -27.58 0.67
N VAL A 241 4.15 -28.03 1.64
CA VAL A 241 4.89 -29.31 1.51
C VAL A 241 3.88 -30.44 1.29
N ALA A 242 4.14 -31.30 0.32
CA ALA A 242 3.25 -32.40 -0.03
C ALA A 242 2.95 -33.27 1.21
N GLY A 243 1.67 -33.45 1.52
CA GLY A 243 1.20 -34.25 2.64
C GLY A 243 1.17 -33.51 4.01
N SER A 244 1.54 -32.24 4.09
CA SER A 244 1.49 -31.46 5.35
C SER A 244 0.07 -31.13 5.79
N GLY A 245 -0.90 -31.05 4.86
CA GLY A 245 -2.24 -30.55 5.14
C GLY A 245 -2.34 -29.02 5.32
N GLU A 246 -1.21 -28.31 5.16
CA GLU A 246 -1.20 -26.85 5.22
C GLU A 246 -1.76 -26.25 3.92
N PRO A 247 -2.39 -25.05 3.98
CA PRO A 247 -2.87 -24.37 2.78
C PRO A 247 -1.73 -23.71 2.01
N ALA A 248 -1.96 -23.41 0.72
CA ALA A 248 -1.11 -22.51 -0.03
C ALA A 248 -1.29 -21.06 0.50
N VAL A 249 -0.18 -20.32 0.59
CA VAL A 249 -0.16 -18.95 1.10
C VAL A 249 0.51 -18.01 0.11
N ALA A 250 0.05 -16.78 0.08
CA ALA A 250 0.72 -15.70 -0.61
C ALA A 250 1.92 -15.21 0.22
N GLU A 251 3.07 -15.08 -0.38
CA GLU A 251 4.26 -14.48 0.22
C GLU A 251 4.12 -12.95 0.25
N ARG A 252 3.14 -12.50 1.02
CA ARG A 252 2.69 -11.12 1.24
C ARG A 252 2.77 -10.77 2.71
N PHE A 253 3.09 -9.53 3.00
CA PHE A 253 2.94 -8.99 4.34
C PHE A 253 2.25 -7.63 4.31
N GLU A 254 1.56 -7.31 5.40
CA GLU A 254 1.13 -5.97 5.71
C GLU A 254 1.72 -5.53 7.05
N LEU A 255 2.05 -4.25 7.15
CA LEU A 255 2.61 -3.65 8.35
C LEU A 255 1.64 -2.60 8.90
N TYR A 256 1.28 -2.77 10.16
CA TYR A 256 0.39 -1.88 10.89
C TYR A 256 1.14 -1.16 12.01
N LEU A 257 0.79 0.10 12.27
CA LEU A 257 1.13 0.82 13.51
C LEU A 257 -0.17 1.20 14.20
N GLY A 258 -0.45 0.54 15.34
CA GLY A 258 -1.81 0.56 15.85
C GLY A 258 -2.78 0.13 14.75
N ARG A 259 -3.91 0.80 14.63
CA ARG A 259 -4.94 0.50 13.62
C ARG A 259 -4.64 1.06 12.20
N PHE A 260 -3.46 1.63 11.97
CA PHE A 260 -3.10 2.14 10.65
C PHE A 260 -2.30 1.10 9.88
N GLU A 261 -2.85 0.58 8.80
CA GLU A 261 -2.11 -0.14 7.78
C GLU A 261 -1.17 0.87 7.10
N LEU A 262 0.13 0.71 7.31
CA LEU A 262 1.15 1.60 6.79
C LEU A 262 1.74 1.12 5.47
N ALA A 263 1.95 -0.20 5.35
CA ALA A 263 2.64 -0.78 4.20
C ALA A 263 2.07 -2.15 3.82
N ASN A 264 2.19 -2.45 2.53
CA ASN A 264 1.85 -3.74 1.93
C ASN A 264 3.00 -4.16 1.02
N GLY A 265 3.54 -5.37 1.21
CA GLY A 265 4.71 -5.85 0.51
C GLY A 265 4.61 -7.30 0.10
N TYR A 266 5.40 -7.66 -0.92
CA TYR A 266 5.35 -8.96 -1.58
C TYR A 266 6.76 -9.51 -1.82
N HIS A 267 6.87 -10.85 -1.81
CA HIS A 267 7.85 -11.53 -2.63
C HIS A 267 7.27 -11.57 -4.04
N GLU A 268 7.94 -10.97 -4.99
CA GLU A 268 7.35 -10.60 -6.27
C GLU A 268 7.12 -11.79 -7.20
N LEU A 269 5.95 -11.85 -7.83
CA LEU A 269 5.69 -12.79 -8.91
C LEU A 269 6.58 -12.43 -10.11
N THR A 270 7.32 -13.41 -10.60
CA THR A 270 8.25 -13.26 -11.74
C THR A 270 7.73 -13.93 -13.03
N ASP A 271 6.67 -14.74 -12.96
CA ASP A 271 6.09 -15.42 -14.11
C ASP A 271 5.14 -14.52 -14.90
N ALA A 272 5.54 -14.19 -16.14
CA ALA A 272 4.77 -13.32 -17.03
C ALA A 272 3.42 -13.92 -17.45
N ALA A 273 3.32 -15.25 -17.59
CA ALA A 273 2.09 -15.90 -18.00
C ALA A 273 1.05 -15.89 -16.87
N GLU A 274 1.50 -16.20 -15.65
CA GLU A 274 0.66 -16.09 -14.45
C GLU A 274 0.23 -14.66 -14.20
N GLN A 275 1.14 -13.67 -14.32
CA GLN A 275 0.81 -12.26 -14.15
C GLN A 275 -0.28 -11.81 -15.14
N ARG A 276 -0.16 -12.19 -16.41
CA ARG A 276 -1.19 -11.92 -17.42
C ARG A 276 -2.53 -12.55 -17.04
N ALA A 277 -2.51 -13.80 -16.58
CA ALA A 277 -3.73 -14.50 -16.18
C ALA A 277 -4.43 -13.80 -15.01
N ARG A 278 -3.68 -13.29 -14.03
CA ARG A 278 -4.22 -12.49 -12.91
C ARG A 278 -4.85 -11.19 -13.40
N PHE A 279 -4.16 -10.40 -14.22
CA PHE A 279 -4.70 -9.16 -14.80
C PHE A 279 -5.98 -9.38 -15.60
N LEU A 280 -6.06 -10.47 -16.37
CA LEU A 280 -7.28 -10.83 -17.09
C LEU A 280 -8.41 -11.25 -16.14
N SER A 281 -8.08 -11.87 -15.01
CA SER A 281 -9.04 -12.22 -13.97
C SER A 281 -9.60 -10.97 -13.30
N ASP A 282 -8.74 -10.02 -12.92
CA ASP A 282 -9.12 -8.74 -12.33
C ASP A 282 -10.09 -7.99 -13.24
N ASN A 283 -9.73 -7.88 -14.53
CA ASN A 283 -10.59 -7.22 -15.52
C ASN A 283 -11.96 -7.93 -15.70
N ARG A 284 -12.04 -9.25 -15.51
CA ARG A 284 -13.33 -9.96 -15.49
C ARG A 284 -14.17 -9.60 -14.26
N VAL A 285 -13.53 -9.48 -13.09
CA VAL A 285 -14.21 -9.00 -11.87
C VAL A 285 -14.72 -7.57 -12.07
N ARG A 286 -13.88 -6.67 -12.60
CA ARG A 286 -14.25 -5.30 -12.94
C ARG A 286 -15.45 -5.25 -13.91
N ALA A 287 -15.41 -6.06 -14.95
CA ALA A 287 -16.52 -6.16 -15.91
C ALA A 287 -17.84 -6.62 -15.24
N GLY A 288 -17.76 -7.60 -14.35
CA GLY A 288 -18.93 -8.07 -13.58
C GLY A 288 -19.53 -7.00 -12.68
N ARG A 289 -18.72 -6.06 -12.20
CA ARG A 289 -19.14 -4.90 -11.40
C ARG A 289 -19.54 -3.69 -12.24
N GLY A 290 -19.48 -3.76 -13.57
CA GLY A 290 -19.69 -2.61 -14.48
C GLY A 290 -18.60 -1.53 -14.38
N ALA A 291 -17.46 -1.85 -13.82
CA ALA A 291 -16.32 -0.94 -13.67
C ALA A 291 -15.47 -0.88 -14.95
N VAL A 292 -14.72 0.22 -15.10
CA VAL A 292 -13.80 0.40 -16.22
C VAL A 292 -12.71 -0.67 -16.18
N GLN A 293 -12.44 -1.29 -17.32
CA GLN A 293 -11.37 -2.26 -17.52
C GLN A 293 -10.16 -1.55 -18.12
N PRO A 294 -9.08 -1.31 -17.36
CA PRO A 294 -7.89 -0.71 -17.92
C PRO A 294 -7.19 -1.67 -18.86
N PRO A 295 -6.50 -1.14 -19.91
CA PRO A 295 -5.63 -1.96 -20.74
C PRO A 295 -4.50 -2.53 -19.89
N LEU A 296 -4.09 -3.77 -20.19
CA LEU A 296 -2.95 -4.41 -19.52
C LEU A 296 -1.66 -3.66 -19.83
N ASP A 297 -0.73 -3.60 -18.87
CA ASP A 297 0.61 -3.07 -19.11
C ASP A 297 1.47 -4.14 -19.83
N GLU A 298 1.44 -4.10 -21.16
CA GLU A 298 2.22 -4.99 -22.01
C GLU A 298 3.73 -4.78 -21.86
N HIS A 299 4.17 -3.59 -21.41
CA HIS A 299 5.58 -3.33 -21.14
C HIS A 299 6.05 -4.02 -19.85
N LEU A 300 5.21 -4.05 -18.81
CA LEU A 300 5.50 -4.85 -17.63
C LEU A 300 5.56 -6.34 -17.98
N LEU A 301 4.55 -6.85 -18.70
CA LEU A 301 4.50 -8.26 -19.07
C LEU A 301 5.71 -8.68 -19.94
N ALA A 302 6.16 -7.80 -20.85
CA ALA A 302 7.37 -8.02 -21.60
C ALA A 302 8.64 -7.99 -20.73
N ALA A 303 8.70 -7.11 -19.73
CA ALA A 303 9.82 -7.06 -18.78
C ALA A 303 9.90 -8.33 -17.92
N LEU A 304 8.75 -8.83 -17.43
CA LEU A 304 8.68 -10.11 -16.72
C LEU A 304 9.16 -11.27 -17.62
N ALA A 305 8.72 -11.31 -18.86
CA ALA A 305 9.14 -12.33 -19.82
C ALA A 305 10.64 -12.23 -20.17
N ALA A 306 11.23 -11.05 -20.13
CA ALA A 306 12.67 -10.85 -20.32
C ALA A 306 13.50 -11.31 -19.11
N GLY A 307 12.89 -11.42 -17.93
CA GLY A 307 13.51 -11.92 -16.71
C GLY A 307 13.54 -10.86 -15.59
N LEU A 308 12.46 -10.79 -14.81
CA LEU A 308 12.51 -10.08 -13.53
C LEU A 308 13.38 -10.89 -12.54
N PRO A 309 14.40 -10.28 -11.90
CA PRO A 309 15.16 -10.98 -10.87
C PRO A 309 14.26 -11.37 -9.70
N ASP A 310 14.64 -12.41 -8.96
CA ASP A 310 14.02 -12.71 -7.68
C ASP A 310 14.16 -11.50 -6.75
N CYS A 311 13.05 -10.96 -6.22
CA CYS A 311 13.05 -9.73 -5.46
C CYS A 311 11.79 -9.61 -4.59
N ALA A 312 11.87 -8.74 -3.61
CA ALA A 312 10.73 -8.34 -2.81
C ALA A 312 10.50 -6.83 -2.93
N GLY A 313 9.24 -6.40 -2.95
CA GLY A 313 8.82 -4.99 -3.03
C GLY A 313 7.80 -4.64 -1.96
N VAL A 314 7.79 -3.38 -1.54
CA VAL A 314 6.83 -2.87 -0.55
C VAL A 314 6.46 -1.43 -0.84
N ALA A 315 5.17 -1.13 -0.68
CA ALA A 315 4.60 0.21 -0.77
C ALA A 315 4.18 0.70 0.62
N LEU A 316 4.61 1.92 1.02
CA LEU A 316 4.30 2.56 2.29
C LEU A 316 3.66 3.93 2.06
N GLY A 317 2.50 4.16 2.71
CA GLY A 317 1.79 5.44 2.67
C GLY A 317 2.36 6.47 3.63
N ILE A 318 2.98 7.54 3.12
CA ILE A 318 3.63 8.58 3.94
C ILE A 318 2.61 9.33 4.80
N GLU A 319 1.42 9.62 4.27
CA GLU A 319 0.38 10.30 5.04
C GLU A 319 -0.11 9.45 6.21
N ARG A 320 -0.33 8.15 6.00
CA ARG A 320 -0.74 7.23 7.08
C ARG A 320 0.35 7.11 8.16
N LEU A 321 1.62 7.05 7.77
CA LEU A 321 2.73 7.07 8.73
C LEU A 321 2.75 8.39 9.53
N LEU A 322 2.59 9.54 8.89
CA LEU A 322 2.51 10.83 9.58
C LEU A 322 1.31 10.92 10.52
N MET A 323 0.14 10.41 10.09
CA MET A 323 -1.04 10.34 10.95
C MET A 323 -0.76 9.50 12.19
N ALA A 324 -0.18 8.32 12.03
CA ALA A 324 0.19 7.43 13.13
C ALA A 324 1.24 8.05 14.07
N MET A 325 2.26 8.76 13.52
CA MET A 325 3.27 9.47 14.29
C MET A 325 2.67 10.61 15.15
N LEU A 326 1.71 11.35 14.61
CA LEU A 326 1.05 12.48 15.28
C LEU A 326 -0.15 12.06 16.13
N GLY A 327 -0.64 10.82 16.00
CA GLY A 327 -1.84 10.34 16.69
C GLY A 327 -3.13 11.01 16.18
N THR A 328 -3.18 11.42 14.91
CA THR A 328 -4.37 12.01 14.29
C THR A 328 -5.14 11.02 13.44
N GLU A 329 -6.47 11.20 13.38
CA GLU A 329 -7.38 10.39 12.56
C GLU A 329 -7.72 11.06 11.21
N ARG A 330 -7.22 12.26 10.96
CA ARG A 330 -7.60 13.07 9.81
C ARG A 330 -6.41 13.32 8.90
N ILE A 331 -6.48 12.78 7.69
CA ILE A 331 -5.42 12.94 6.68
C ILE A 331 -5.19 14.41 6.30
N ALA A 332 -6.22 15.26 6.39
CA ALA A 332 -6.12 16.70 6.17
C ALA A 332 -5.09 17.35 7.10
N GLU A 333 -4.90 16.84 8.32
CA GLU A 333 -3.96 17.40 9.30
C GLU A 333 -2.48 17.15 8.98
N VAL A 334 -2.21 16.28 8.02
CA VAL A 334 -0.85 15.95 7.54
C VAL A 334 -0.60 16.36 6.09
N LEU A 335 -1.59 16.94 5.40
CA LEU A 335 -1.48 17.49 4.05
C LEU A 335 -1.44 19.01 4.08
N ALA A 336 -0.58 19.62 3.26
CA ALA A 336 -0.58 21.08 3.11
C ALA A 336 -1.97 21.58 2.70
N PHE A 337 -2.55 20.93 1.70
CA PHE A 337 -3.93 21.12 1.26
C PHE A 337 -4.53 19.72 1.00
N ASP A 338 -5.68 19.47 1.58
CA ASP A 338 -6.47 18.29 1.30
C ASP A 338 -7.28 18.48 -0.01
N PHE A 339 -7.89 17.41 -0.49
CA PHE A 339 -8.60 17.42 -1.78
C PHE A 339 -9.71 18.48 -1.86
N ALA A 340 -10.34 18.82 -0.74
CA ALA A 340 -11.39 19.84 -0.69
C ALA A 340 -10.84 21.27 -0.80
N ARG A 341 -9.54 21.47 -0.59
CA ARG A 341 -8.85 22.78 -0.62
C ARG A 341 -7.82 22.91 -1.76
N ALA A 342 -7.64 21.84 -2.56
CA ALA A 342 -6.70 21.82 -3.68
C ALA A 342 -7.23 22.58 -4.90
#